data_242d83dc844720344e6996c4b3097bbe
#
_entry.id   242d83dc844720344e6996c4b3097bbe
#
_cell.length_a   1.000
_cell.length_b   1.000
_cell.length_c   1.000
_cell.angle_alpha   90.00
_cell.angle_beta   90.00
_cell.angle_gamma   90.00
#
_symmetry.space_group_name_H-M   'P 1'
#
loop_
_entity.id
_entity.type
_entity.pdbx_description
1 polymer ?
#
loop_
_entity_poly.entity_id
_entity_poly.type
_entity_poly.pdbx_seq_one_letter_code
_entity_poly.pdbx_strand_id
1 'polypeptide(L)'
;MFYKMNKIFLLIIFILLAFSCATNNSNILYSVSECPSVIRERVVFYANEYAKRENFFEWGARDLLEKEGILEVDCSGLIVRVFQYAVKDTKYSLLFEDTNVSSFYSYFTIPVDNPTPGDLIFMGANIKNPTHMSIFIGIDNENIYFIDSTYKEEEGIDGVTLRYYKKDDPKFLQFARLLVRSNK
;
A
#
# COMPACT_ATOMS: atom_id res chain seq x y z
N MET A 1 -21.78 12.52 -65.76
CA MET A 1 -21.79 13.86 -65.12
C MET A 1 -21.22 13.72 -63.73
N PHE A 2 -19.88 13.86 -63.60
CA PHE A 2 -19.18 13.70 -62.31
C PHE A 2 -19.19 15.04 -61.62
N TYR A 3 -19.80 15.06 -60.45
CA TYR A 3 -19.84 16.22 -59.57
C TYR A 3 -18.43 16.47 -59.02
N LYS A 4 -17.80 17.57 -59.41
CA LYS A 4 -16.54 18.04 -58.79
C LYS A 4 -16.83 18.44 -57.34
N MET A 5 -16.60 17.55 -56.40
CA MET A 5 -16.63 17.87 -54.99
C MET A 5 -15.54 18.90 -54.68
N ASN A 6 -15.95 20.04 -54.17
CA ASN A 6 -15.10 21.19 -53.93
C ASN A 6 -14.08 20.87 -52.79
N LYS A 7 -12.77 21.02 -53.10
CA LYS A 7 -11.67 20.73 -52.15
C LYS A 7 -11.83 21.46 -50.79
N ILE A 8 -12.53 22.59 -50.83
CA ILE A 8 -12.84 23.37 -49.63
C ILE A 8 -13.81 22.62 -48.71
N PHE A 9 -14.79 21.88 -49.26
CA PHE A 9 -15.76 21.12 -48.48
C PHE A 9 -15.12 19.92 -47.78
N LEU A 10 -14.16 19.26 -48.41
CA LEU A 10 -13.38 18.19 -47.82
C LEU A 10 -12.47 18.70 -46.68
N LEU A 11 -11.90 19.90 -46.82
CA LEU A 11 -11.04 20.50 -45.81
C LEU A 11 -11.82 20.87 -44.53
N ILE A 12 -13.06 21.38 -44.72
CA ILE A 12 -13.93 21.73 -43.61
C ILE A 12 -14.37 20.47 -42.79
N ILE A 13 -14.68 19.37 -43.51
CA ILE A 13 -15.02 18.10 -42.83
C ILE A 13 -13.82 17.55 -42.08
N PHE A 14 -12.60 17.67 -42.60
CA PHE A 14 -11.38 17.23 -41.93
C PHE A 14 -11.06 18.06 -40.67
N ILE A 15 -11.32 19.37 -40.72
CA ILE A 15 -11.14 20.26 -39.55
C ILE A 15 -12.20 19.97 -38.47
N LEU A 16 -13.44 19.70 -38.85
CA LEU A 16 -14.51 19.35 -37.91
C LEU A 16 -14.29 17.98 -37.26
N LEU A 17 -13.71 17.01 -37.97
CA LEU A 17 -13.34 15.70 -37.40
C LEU A 17 -12.10 15.80 -36.49
N ALA A 18 -11.17 16.72 -36.76
CA ALA A 18 -10.00 16.95 -35.88
C ALA A 18 -10.39 17.62 -34.57
N PHE A 19 -11.45 18.43 -34.54
CA PHE A 19 -11.95 19.04 -33.29
C PHE A 19 -12.86 18.11 -32.48
N SER A 20 -13.37 17.02 -33.04
CA SER A 20 -14.21 16.05 -32.31
C SER A 20 -13.39 15.05 -31.48
N CYS A 21 -12.07 15.06 -31.58
CA CYS A 21 -11.17 14.24 -30.81
C CYS A 21 -10.48 15.04 -29.67
N ALA A 22 -11.11 16.12 -29.24
CA ALA A 22 -10.81 16.68 -27.90
C ALA A 22 -11.38 15.70 -26.88
N THR A 23 -10.60 14.67 -26.56
CA THR A 23 -10.83 13.85 -25.39
C THR A 23 -11.02 14.81 -24.21
N ASN A 24 -12.19 14.76 -23.60
CA ASN A 24 -12.40 15.28 -22.27
C ASN A 24 -11.43 14.54 -21.32
N ASN A 25 -10.17 14.94 -21.31
CA ASN A 25 -9.30 14.74 -20.17
C ASN A 25 -9.91 15.57 -19.04
N SER A 26 -10.93 15.03 -18.39
CA SER A 26 -11.22 15.45 -17.04
C SER A 26 -9.94 15.21 -16.27
N ASN A 27 -9.14 16.27 -16.07
CA ASN A 27 -8.04 16.27 -15.15
C ASN A 27 -8.66 16.01 -13.77
N ILE A 28 -8.74 14.72 -13.41
CA ILE A 28 -9.12 14.34 -12.06
C ILE A 28 -8.01 14.90 -11.19
N LEU A 29 -8.27 16.04 -10.57
CA LEU A 29 -7.38 16.65 -9.61
C LEU A 29 -7.34 15.73 -8.40
N TYR A 30 -6.27 14.95 -8.31
CA TYR A 30 -5.97 14.20 -7.10
C TYR A 30 -4.93 14.94 -6.27
N SER A 31 -4.98 14.75 -4.97
CA SER A 31 -3.95 15.22 -4.05
C SER A 31 -3.29 14.01 -3.37
N VAL A 32 -1.97 14.08 -3.19
CA VAL A 32 -1.24 13.13 -2.36
C VAL A 32 -1.19 13.69 -0.94
N SER A 33 -1.51 12.87 0.03
CA SER A 33 -1.52 13.23 1.45
C SER A 33 -1.13 12.03 2.32
N GLU A 34 -0.87 12.30 3.58
CA GLU A 34 -0.72 11.25 4.59
C GLU A 34 -1.98 10.37 4.65
N CYS A 35 -1.77 9.07 4.87
CA CYS A 35 -2.85 8.12 5.09
C CYS A 35 -3.70 8.54 6.29
N PRO A 36 -5.00 8.83 6.13
CA PRO A 36 -5.85 9.31 7.21
C PRO A 36 -6.17 8.21 8.23
N SER A 37 -6.56 8.62 9.45
CA SER A 37 -6.84 7.68 10.55
C SER A 37 -7.86 6.61 10.18
N VAL A 38 -8.94 6.99 9.49
CA VAL A 38 -9.97 6.05 9.05
C VAL A 38 -9.43 4.92 8.16
N ILE A 39 -8.43 5.18 7.34
CA ILE A 39 -7.77 4.15 6.53
C ILE A 39 -6.82 3.32 7.40
N ARG A 40 -6.06 3.95 8.30
CA ARG A 40 -5.15 3.24 9.22
C ARG A 40 -5.91 2.30 10.16
N GLU A 41 -7.07 2.68 10.65
CA GLU A 41 -7.96 1.81 11.46
C GLU A 41 -8.39 0.57 10.66
N ARG A 42 -8.72 0.74 9.38
CA ARG A 42 -9.02 -0.39 8.49
C ARG A 42 -7.80 -1.26 8.21
N VAL A 43 -6.60 -0.67 8.11
CA VAL A 43 -5.34 -1.44 7.98
C VAL A 43 -5.15 -2.35 9.18
N VAL A 44 -5.31 -1.84 10.40
CA VAL A 44 -5.24 -2.65 11.63
C VAL A 44 -6.29 -3.76 11.63
N PHE A 45 -7.52 -3.44 11.21
CA PHE A 45 -8.58 -4.44 11.09
C PHE A 45 -8.19 -5.58 10.16
N TYR A 46 -7.77 -5.28 8.91
CA TYR A 46 -7.42 -6.32 7.93
C TYR A 46 -6.14 -7.07 8.31
N ALA A 47 -5.15 -6.42 8.93
CA ALA A 47 -3.97 -7.10 9.45
C ALA A 47 -4.35 -8.18 10.50
N ASN A 48 -5.28 -7.85 11.39
CA ASN A 48 -5.81 -8.83 12.35
C ASN A 48 -6.60 -9.95 11.67
N GLU A 49 -7.35 -9.66 10.58
CA GLU A 49 -8.05 -10.71 9.83
C GLU A 49 -7.05 -11.69 9.19
N TYR A 50 -5.91 -11.21 8.66
CA TYR A 50 -4.83 -12.09 8.19
C TYR A 50 -4.26 -12.94 9.32
N ALA A 51 -3.99 -12.34 10.48
CA ALA A 51 -3.41 -13.05 11.63
C ALA A 51 -4.35 -14.12 12.25
N LYS A 52 -5.67 -14.03 12.02
CA LYS A 52 -6.66 -15.03 12.47
C LYS A 52 -6.78 -16.23 11.53
N ARG A 53 -6.34 -16.10 10.27
CA ARG A 53 -6.38 -17.18 9.30
C ARG A 53 -5.18 -18.11 9.50
N GLU A 54 -5.34 -19.36 9.14
CA GLU A 54 -4.19 -20.25 8.96
C GLU A 54 -3.33 -19.69 7.81
N ASN A 55 -2.08 -19.40 8.11
CA ASN A 55 -1.18 -18.75 7.19
C ASN A 55 0.28 -19.12 7.49
N PHE A 56 1.15 -18.96 6.49
CA PHE A 56 2.59 -19.07 6.66
C PHE A 56 3.34 -18.04 5.78
N PHE A 57 4.59 -17.85 6.12
CA PHE A 57 5.48 -16.99 5.39
C PHE A 57 5.98 -17.68 4.11
N GLU A 58 5.74 -17.04 2.96
CA GLU A 58 6.35 -17.47 1.71
C GLU A 58 6.88 -16.23 0.97
N TRP A 59 8.15 -16.27 0.60
CA TRP A 59 8.84 -15.13 -0.03
C TRP A 59 8.19 -14.74 -1.36
N GLY A 60 7.79 -13.48 -1.50
CA GLY A 60 7.12 -12.94 -2.68
C GLY A 60 5.63 -13.24 -2.75
N ALA A 61 5.09 -14.00 -1.80
CA ALA A 61 3.67 -14.31 -1.77
C ALA A 61 2.83 -13.17 -1.20
N ARG A 62 1.57 -13.08 -1.65
CA ARG A 62 0.62 -12.03 -1.29
C ARG A 62 -0.83 -12.47 -1.50
N ASP A 63 -1.21 -13.55 -0.90
CA ASP A 63 -2.55 -14.09 -1.04
C ASP A 63 -3.64 -13.14 -0.57
N LEU A 64 -4.80 -13.25 -1.22
CA LEU A 64 -6.00 -12.52 -0.81
C LEU A 64 -6.66 -13.21 0.40
N LEU A 65 -7.32 -12.44 1.26
CA LEU A 65 -8.08 -12.98 2.40
C LEU A 65 -9.18 -13.96 2.00
N GLU A 66 -9.73 -13.82 0.79
CA GLU A 66 -10.77 -14.67 0.25
C GLU A 66 -10.24 -15.99 -0.33
N LYS A 67 -8.91 -16.17 -0.44
CA LYS A 67 -8.33 -17.43 -0.87
C LYS A 67 -8.79 -18.57 0.04
N GLU A 68 -9.23 -19.67 -0.53
CA GLU A 68 -9.52 -20.88 0.23
C GLU A 68 -8.25 -21.55 0.73
N GLY A 69 -8.33 -22.17 1.91
CA GLY A 69 -7.18 -22.86 2.53
C GLY A 69 -6.20 -21.91 3.23
N ILE A 70 -4.94 -22.30 3.22
CA ILE A 70 -3.85 -21.62 3.92
C ILE A 70 -3.38 -20.42 3.10
N LEU A 71 -3.16 -19.29 3.76
CA LEU A 71 -2.66 -18.07 3.12
C LEU A 71 -1.12 -18.06 3.11
N GLU A 72 -0.56 -17.62 2.01
CA GLU A 72 0.87 -17.40 1.84
C GLU A 72 1.12 -15.90 1.64
N VAL A 73 1.89 -15.29 2.52
CA VAL A 73 2.25 -13.86 2.41
C VAL A 73 3.63 -13.58 2.97
N ASP A 74 4.39 -12.71 2.31
CA ASP A 74 5.61 -12.13 2.89
C ASP A 74 5.31 -10.80 3.62
N CYS A 75 6.34 -10.16 4.19
CA CYS A 75 6.18 -8.92 4.93
C CYS A 75 5.62 -7.78 4.07
N SER A 76 6.11 -7.60 2.85
CA SER A 76 5.63 -6.55 1.94
C SER A 76 4.30 -6.91 1.29
N GLY A 77 4.07 -8.18 1.01
CA GLY A 77 2.81 -8.72 0.50
C GLY A 77 1.65 -8.47 1.46
N LEU A 78 1.86 -8.72 2.76
CA LEU A 78 0.88 -8.37 3.79
C LEU A 78 0.53 -6.88 3.74
N ILE A 79 1.54 -5.98 3.72
CA ILE A 79 1.30 -4.53 3.69
C ILE A 79 0.53 -4.12 2.42
N VAL A 80 0.93 -4.62 1.25
CA VAL A 80 0.21 -4.36 0.00
C VAL A 80 -1.26 -4.73 0.13
N ARG A 81 -1.56 -5.94 0.62
CA ARG A 81 -2.94 -6.45 0.72
C ARG A 81 -3.79 -5.68 1.72
N VAL A 82 -3.29 -5.46 2.93
CA VAL A 82 -4.09 -4.76 3.95
C VAL A 82 -4.42 -3.32 3.52
N PHE A 83 -3.49 -2.62 2.85
CA PHE A 83 -3.77 -1.29 2.33
C PHE A 83 -4.72 -1.32 1.13
N GLN A 84 -4.64 -2.31 0.24
CA GLN A 84 -5.61 -2.50 -0.85
C GLN A 84 -7.04 -2.69 -0.30
N TYR A 85 -7.21 -3.53 0.72
CA TYR A 85 -8.50 -3.68 1.41
C TYR A 85 -8.93 -2.40 2.14
N ALA A 86 -7.99 -1.72 2.78
CA ALA A 86 -8.32 -0.53 3.56
C ALA A 86 -8.83 0.63 2.72
N VAL A 87 -8.34 0.82 1.49
CA VAL A 87 -8.82 1.88 0.60
C VAL A 87 -10.02 1.48 -0.26
N LYS A 88 -10.35 0.19 -0.33
CA LYS A 88 -11.49 -0.31 -1.12
C LYS A 88 -12.78 0.38 -0.69
N ASP A 89 -13.57 0.82 -1.68
CA ASP A 89 -14.85 1.53 -1.49
C ASP A 89 -14.73 2.87 -0.74
N THR A 90 -13.56 3.51 -0.83
CA THR A 90 -13.31 4.84 -0.28
C THR A 90 -12.94 5.83 -1.39
N LYS A 91 -12.80 7.12 -1.03
CA LYS A 91 -12.27 8.13 -1.95
C LYS A 91 -10.74 8.10 -2.11
N TYR A 92 -10.06 7.20 -1.39
CA TYR A 92 -8.61 7.09 -1.40
C TYR A 92 -8.16 5.96 -2.33
N SER A 93 -6.96 6.12 -2.90
CA SER A 93 -6.29 5.09 -3.69
C SER A 93 -4.81 5.04 -3.34
N LEU A 94 -4.18 3.90 -3.59
CA LEU A 94 -2.75 3.71 -3.37
C LEU A 94 -1.95 4.35 -4.50
N LEU A 95 -0.69 4.70 -4.21
CA LEU A 95 0.28 5.20 -5.19
C LEU A 95 1.03 4.07 -5.90
N PHE A 96 0.73 2.82 -5.56
CA PHE A 96 1.33 1.61 -6.09
C PHE A 96 0.25 0.53 -6.29
N GLU A 97 0.52 -0.43 -7.14
CA GLU A 97 -0.29 -1.65 -7.28
C GLU A 97 0.37 -2.80 -6.53
N ASP A 98 1.68 -2.90 -6.68
CA ASP A 98 2.57 -3.87 -6.05
C ASP A 98 3.92 -3.23 -5.78
N THR A 99 4.56 -3.59 -4.65
CA THR A 99 5.83 -2.99 -4.27
C THR A 99 6.54 -3.81 -3.17
N ASN A 100 7.77 -3.44 -2.86
CA ASN A 100 8.63 -4.08 -1.87
C ASN A 100 9.06 -3.10 -0.76
N VAL A 101 9.74 -3.61 0.26
CA VAL A 101 10.20 -2.86 1.44
C VAL A 101 10.99 -1.59 1.06
N SER A 102 11.96 -1.72 0.13
CA SER A 102 12.81 -0.60 -0.30
C SER A 102 12.02 0.51 -0.98
N SER A 103 11.06 0.14 -1.84
CA SER A 103 10.20 1.10 -2.53
C SER A 103 9.20 1.76 -1.57
N PHE A 104 8.64 1.02 -0.61
CA PHE A 104 7.84 1.61 0.46
C PHE A 104 8.63 2.69 1.20
N TYR A 105 9.83 2.34 1.64
CA TYR A 105 10.72 3.24 2.37
C TYR A 105 11.07 4.49 1.58
N SER A 106 11.39 4.35 0.29
CA SER A 106 11.94 5.44 -0.52
C SER A 106 10.90 6.36 -1.15
N TYR A 107 9.68 5.85 -1.46
CA TYR A 107 8.76 6.56 -2.35
C TYR A 107 7.33 6.70 -1.83
N PHE A 108 6.89 5.81 -0.95
CA PHE A 108 5.47 5.73 -0.61
C PHE A 108 5.15 6.06 0.84
N THR A 109 6.18 6.39 1.63
CA THR A 109 6.01 6.75 3.05
C THR A 109 6.74 8.02 3.43
N ILE A 110 6.34 8.62 4.54
CA ILE A 110 7.06 9.70 5.22
C ILE A 110 7.37 9.28 6.66
N PRO A 111 8.54 9.70 7.22
CA PRO A 111 8.86 9.44 8.63
C PRO A 111 7.85 10.08 9.58
N VAL A 112 7.59 9.41 10.70
CA VAL A 112 6.78 9.96 11.80
C VAL A 112 7.45 9.68 13.15
N ASP A 113 7.53 10.69 14.00
CA ASP A 113 8.11 10.57 15.35
C ASP A 113 7.12 9.99 16.36
N ASN A 114 5.82 10.23 16.13
CA ASN A 114 4.74 9.77 16.99
C ASN A 114 3.82 8.84 16.19
N PRO A 115 4.16 7.55 16.07
CA PRO A 115 3.35 6.61 15.31
C PRO A 115 2.00 6.37 15.97
N THR A 116 1.00 6.10 15.15
CA THR A 116 -0.34 5.70 15.57
C THR A 116 -0.71 4.37 14.92
N PRO A 117 -1.63 3.58 15.48
CA PRO A 117 -2.01 2.29 14.91
C PRO A 117 -2.31 2.38 13.41
N GLY A 118 -1.75 1.44 12.64
CA GLY A 118 -1.83 1.41 11.18
C GLY A 118 -0.72 2.18 10.45
N ASP A 119 0.19 2.87 11.16
CA ASP A 119 1.47 3.31 10.60
C ASP A 119 2.40 2.11 10.41
N LEU A 120 3.48 2.30 9.68
CA LEU A 120 4.45 1.25 9.35
C LEU A 120 5.69 1.35 10.22
N ILE A 121 6.34 0.22 10.43
CA ILE A 121 7.67 0.14 11.03
C ILE A 121 8.61 -0.46 10.01
N PHE A 122 9.71 0.21 9.72
CA PHE A 122 10.83 -0.35 8.96
C PHE A 122 11.86 -0.91 9.91
N MET A 123 12.32 -2.12 9.61
CA MET A 123 13.25 -2.90 10.44
C MET A 123 14.43 -3.42 9.63
N GLY A 124 15.51 -3.72 10.34
CA GLY A 124 16.74 -4.29 9.76
C GLY A 124 17.99 -3.86 10.50
N ALA A 125 19.13 -4.06 9.88
CA ALA A 125 20.43 -3.68 10.43
C ALA A 125 20.88 -2.28 10.03
N ASN A 126 20.29 -1.69 8.98
CA ASN A 126 20.73 -0.43 8.40
C ASN A 126 19.56 0.40 7.90
N ILE A 127 19.45 1.65 8.40
CA ILE A 127 18.40 2.60 8.00
C ILE A 127 18.41 2.93 6.50
N LYS A 128 19.54 2.85 5.83
CA LYS A 128 19.61 3.10 4.38
C LYS A 128 19.08 1.95 3.53
N ASN A 129 18.93 0.78 4.14
CA ASN A 129 18.43 -0.42 3.44
C ASN A 129 17.63 -1.29 4.42
N PRO A 130 16.43 -0.88 4.82
CA PRO A 130 15.56 -1.72 5.63
C PRO A 130 15.20 -2.99 4.85
N THR A 131 15.20 -4.13 5.55
CA THR A 131 14.98 -5.44 4.95
C THR A 131 13.64 -6.06 5.35
N HIS A 132 12.95 -5.45 6.31
CA HIS A 132 11.68 -5.93 6.82
C HIS A 132 10.76 -4.76 7.17
N MET A 133 9.46 -5.02 7.19
CA MET A 133 8.46 -4.03 7.57
C MET A 133 7.26 -4.69 8.26
N SER A 134 6.59 -3.90 9.10
CA SER A 134 5.43 -4.33 9.88
C SER A 134 4.42 -3.20 10.04
N ILE A 135 3.24 -3.53 10.56
CA ILE A 135 2.17 -2.59 10.90
C ILE A 135 2.24 -2.30 12.39
N PHE A 136 2.44 -1.04 12.76
CA PHE A 136 2.41 -0.59 14.15
C PHE A 136 1.00 -0.74 14.72
N ILE A 137 0.91 -1.35 15.91
CA ILE A 137 -0.35 -1.59 16.62
C ILE A 137 -0.44 -0.74 17.89
N GLY A 138 0.67 -0.55 18.57
CA GLY A 138 0.68 0.21 19.82
C GLY A 138 2.00 0.15 20.53
N ILE A 139 2.07 0.87 21.64
CA ILE A 139 3.25 0.97 22.51
C ILE A 139 2.80 1.05 23.96
N ASP A 140 3.45 0.32 24.85
CA ASP A 140 3.30 0.46 26.29
C ASP A 140 4.57 1.02 26.92
N ASN A 141 4.77 0.83 28.22
CA ASN A 141 5.95 1.34 28.91
C ASN A 141 7.26 0.70 28.43
N GLU A 142 7.26 -0.53 27.97
CA GLU A 142 8.44 -1.32 27.66
C GLU A 142 8.52 -1.76 26.19
N ASN A 143 7.38 -2.00 25.53
CA ASN A 143 7.32 -2.72 24.28
C ASN A 143 6.61 -1.92 23.17
N ILE A 144 6.98 -2.24 21.93
CA ILE A 144 6.29 -1.85 20.71
C ILE A 144 5.61 -3.10 20.17
N TYR A 145 4.30 -3.00 19.93
CA TYR A 145 3.46 -4.06 19.37
C TYR A 145 3.22 -3.83 17.87
N PHE A 146 3.33 -4.90 17.10
CA PHE A 146 3.18 -4.83 15.64
C PHE A 146 2.66 -6.15 15.05
N ILE A 147 2.08 -6.09 13.87
CA ILE A 147 1.72 -7.25 13.06
C ILE A 147 2.62 -7.27 11.82
N ASP A 148 3.23 -8.41 11.55
CA ASP A 148 4.01 -8.66 10.33
C ASP A 148 3.86 -10.11 9.87
N SER A 149 4.33 -10.41 8.67
CA SER A 149 4.55 -11.76 8.19
C SER A 149 6.05 -12.06 8.19
N THR A 150 6.44 -13.12 8.87
CA THR A 150 7.85 -13.52 9.00
C THR A 150 7.99 -15.01 9.25
N TYR A 151 9.17 -15.55 8.95
CA TYR A 151 9.59 -16.88 9.36
C TYR A 151 10.74 -16.79 10.38
N LYS A 152 10.57 -17.42 11.53
CA LYS A 152 11.57 -17.50 12.58
C LYS A 152 11.45 -18.83 13.32
N GLU A 153 12.20 -19.79 12.84
CA GLU A 153 12.19 -21.15 13.37
C GLU A 153 12.45 -21.22 14.88
N GLU A 154 13.44 -20.44 15.35
CA GLU A 154 13.83 -20.42 16.78
C GLU A 154 12.73 -19.88 17.71
N GLU A 155 11.86 -19.01 17.19
CA GLU A 155 10.73 -18.42 17.92
C GLU A 155 9.43 -19.22 17.67
N GLY A 156 9.44 -20.24 16.79
CA GLY A 156 8.26 -20.99 16.36
C GLY A 156 7.25 -20.13 15.59
N ILE A 157 7.73 -19.10 14.89
CA ILE A 157 6.90 -18.16 14.15
C ILE A 157 7.00 -18.47 12.67
N ASP A 158 5.82 -18.63 12.04
CA ASP A 158 5.69 -18.77 10.60
C ASP A 158 4.40 -18.05 10.16
N GLY A 159 4.55 -17.02 9.34
CA GLY A 159 3.44 -16.23 8.78
C GLY A 159 3.08 -14.96 9.54
N VAL A 160 1.80 -14.58 9.45
CA VAL A 160 1.27 -13.33 9.98
C VAL A 160 0.89 -13.47 11.45
N THR A 161 1.52 -12.66 12.30
CA THR A 161 1.26 -12.73 13.73
C THR A 161 1.44 -11.38 14.43
N LEU A 162 0.73 -11.19 15.55
CA LEU A 162 0.94 -10.08 16.46
C LEU A 162 2.16 -10.39 17.33
N ARG A 163 3.14 -9.51 17.30
CA ARG A 163 4.38 -9.64 18.05
C ARG A 163 4.73 -8.35 18.79
N TYR A 164 5.74 -8.41 19.62
CA TYR A 164 6.33 -7.24 20.25
C TYR A 164 7.84 -7.39 20.39
N TYR A 165 8.53 -6.25 20.41
CA TYR A 165 9.92 -6.11 20.82
C TYR A 165 10.03 -4.98 21.83
N LYS A 166 11.14 -4.92 22.59
CA LYS A 166 11.45 -3.80 23.45
C LYS A 166 11.60 -2.52 22.64
N LYS A 167 11.23 -1.38 23.22
CA LYS A 167 11.30 -0.06 22.56
C LYS A 167 12.68 0.30 22.04
N ASP A 168 13.72 -0.14 22.73
CA ASP A 168 15.13 0.10 22.41
C ASP A 168 15.75 -0.99 21.54
N ASP A 169 14.95 -1.92 20.99
CA ASP A 169 15.46 -2.96 20.10
C ASP A 169 16.07 -2.29 18.84
N PRO A 170 17.37 -2.54 18.57
CA PRO A 170 18.08 -1.90 17.47
C PRO A 170 17.56 -2.27 16.07
N LYS A 171 16.66 -3.25 15.99
CA LYS A 171 16.00 -3.61 14.73
C LYS A 171 15.01 -2.55 14.27
N PHE A 172 14.44 -1.76 15.17
CA PHE A 172 13.56 -0.65 14.78
C PHE A 172 14.37 0.49 14.18
N LEU A 173 14.19 0.72 12.89
CA LEU A 173 14.93 1.73 12.16
C LEU A 173 14.14 3.03 12.02
N GLN A 174 12.85 2.93 11.68
CA GLN A 174 11.99 4.08 11.42
C GLN A 174 10.52 3.72 11.52
N PHE A 175 9.75 4.61 12.13
CA PHE A 175 8.29 4.65 11.94
C PHE A 175 7.95 5.53 10.75
N ALA A 176 6.93 5.14 9.99
CA ALA A 176 6.55 5.87 8.80
C ALA A 176 5.05 5.77 8.51
N ARG A 177 4.51 6.80 7.88
CA ARG A 177 3.12 6.83 7.44
C ARG A 177 3.04 6.71 5.93
N LEU A 178 2.13 5.85 5.47
CA LEU A 178 1.88 5.69 4.04
C LEU A 178 1.31 6.98 3.44
N LEU A 179 1.67 7.27 2.20
CA LEU A 179 1.06 8.28 1.38
C LEU A 179 -0.07 7.67 0.53
N VAL A 180 -1.17 8.37 0.44
CA VAL A 180 -2.32 7.98 -0.37
C VAL A 180 -2.73 9.10 -1.31
N ARG A 181 -3.37 8.73 -2.40
CA ARG A 181 -4.01 9.67 -3.32
C ARG A 181 -5.47 9.83 -2.90
N SER A 182 -5.99 11.05 -2.87
CA SER A 182 -7.42 11.31 -2.71
C SER A 182 -7.98 12.00 -3.95
N ASN A 183 -9.12 11.51 -4.44
CA ASN A 183 -9.90 12.22 -5.45
C ASN A 183 -10.62 13.38 -4.75
N LYS A 184 -10.50 14.57 -5.34
CA LYS A 184 -11.24 15.76 -4.90
C LYS A 184 -12.68 15.72 -5.39
#